data_c54fdde25b330c3cba2830f1d6f2d638
#
_entry.id   c54fdde25b330c3cba2830f1d6f2d638
#
_cell.length_a   1.000
_cell.length_b   1.000
_cell.length_c   1.000
_cell.angle_alpha   90.00
_cell.angle_beta   90.00
_cell.angle_gamma   90.00
#
_symmetry.space_group_name_H-M   'P 1'
#
loop_
_entity.id
_entity.type
_entity.pdbx_description
1 polymer ?
#
loop_
_entity_poly.entity_id
_entity_poly.type
_entity_poly.pdbx_seq_one_letter_code
_entity_poly.pdbx_strand_id
1 'polypeptide(L)'
;MDNSKTFKTPSFGYSAFVLIALAASTFSGMKLFGASLNVVMFLNWLLMTALAAPLGISYNHLEKKAAENLSGILTTLFIIFAIGGLTGTWMASGTVPAIIYHGMNIMSAKFFLPTSLLLCSVVSVATGTSWGTLGTMGVALIGIGAGLGIPAGMTAGAAICGAWFGDKISPLSDTTNFTAAIVGAPLSTHIKHMMYTSGPSYAVTLALFSVLGLRISQSSVLDASLIQATQEGIASTFKLGLPVLFPIIVVLVLLLMRKNPTMALLAGSLTGILVAIFYQGSPSAAAFNCLYNGF
;
A
#
# COMPACT_ATOMS: atom_id res chain seq x y z
N MET A 1 -6.90 29.74 30.41
CA MET A 1 -8.14 29.36 31.13
C MET A 1 -8.90 28.41 30.22
N ASP A 2 -8.75 27.11 30.43
CA ASP A 2 -9.41 26.05 29.66
C ASP A 2 -10.82 25.88 30.24
N ASN A 3 -11.79 26.48 29.57
CA ASN A 3 -13.20 26.29 29.86
C ASN A 3 -13.55 24.89 29.32
N SER A 4 -13.39 23.86 30.15
CA SER A 4 -13.83 22.50 29.86
C SER A 4 -15.36 22.50 29.75
N LYS A 5 -15.88 22.91 28.57
CA LYS A 5 -17.29 22.67 28.25
C LYS A 5 -17.48 21.16 28.27
N THR A 6 -18.23 20.67 29.21
CA THR A 6 -18.64 19.27 29.30
C THR A 6 -19.56 19.00 28.13
N PHE A 7 -19.03 18.33 27.11
CA PHE A 7 -19.82 17.83 25.98
C PHE A 7 -20.78 16.73 26.43
N LYS A 8 -21.98 16.69 25.84
CA LYS A 8 -22.91 15.60 26.11
C LYS A 8 -22.31 14.32 25.47
N THR A 9 -22.15 13.28 26.27
CA THR A 9 -21.78 11.97 25.72
C THR A 9 -22.91 11.44 24.82
N PRO A 10 -22.63 11.07 23.56
CA PRO A 10 -23.65 10.54 22.67
C PRO A 10 -24.16 9.20 23.19
N SER A 11 -25.47 8.97 23.10
CA SER A 11 -26.02 7.63 23.34
C SER A 11 -25.59 6.67 22.24
N PHE A 12 -25.63 5.36 22.53
CA PHE A 12 -25.32 4.33 21.53
C PHE A 12 -26.17 4.49 20.25
N GLY A 13 -27.49 4.73 20.42
CA GLY A 13 -28.38 4.93 19.29
C GLY A 13 -28.03 6.15 18.43
N TYR A 14 -27.60 7.26 19.08
CA TYR A 14 -27.15 8.45 18.36
C TYR A 14 -25.84 8.20 17.58
N SER A 15 -24.90 7.51 18.19
CA SER A 15 -23.64 7.14 17.54
C SER A 15 -23.87 6.22 16.33
N ALA A 16 -24.74 5.23 16.48
CA ALA A 16 -25.12 4.35 15.38
C ALA A 16 -25.83 5.12 14.25
N PHE A 17 -26.74 6.03 14.59
CA PHE A 17 -27.38 6.90 13.60
C PHE A 17 -26.36 7.75 12.82
N VAL A 18 -25.41 8.38 13.50
CA VAL A 18 -24.36 9.18 12.83
C VAL A 18 -23.54 8.34 11.87
N LEU A 19 -23.12 7.14 12.27
CA LEU A 19 -22.36 6.23 11.40
C LEU A 19 -23.17 5.82 10.17
N ILE A 20 -24.45 5.47 10.37
CA ILE A 20 -25.36 5.10 9.26
C ILE A 20 -25.58 6.29 8.33
N ALA A 21 -25.77 7.50 8.86
CA ALA A 21 -25.98 8.71 8.07
C ALA A 21 -24.77 9.02 7.19
N LEU A 22 -23.53 8.92 7.73
CA LEU A 22 -22.30 9.13 7.00
C LEU A 22 -22.09 8.05 5.91
N ALA A 23 -22.38 6.78 6.23
CA ALA A 23 -22.30 5.69 5.26
C ALA A 23 -23.32 5.86 4.13
N ALA A 24 -24.57 6.19 4.47
CA ALA A 24 -25.65 6.45 3.51
C ALA A 24 -25.33 7.66 2.61
N SER A 25 -24.81 8.75 3.19
CA SER A 25 -24.36 9.92 2.45
C SER A 25 -23.23 9.57 1.47
N THR A 26 -22.26 8.75 1.91
CA THR A 26 -21.16 8.30 1.05
C THR A 26 -21.67 7.46 -0.10
N PHE A 27 -22.51 6.46 0.19
CA PHE A 27 -23.09 5.60 -0.82
C PHE A 27 -23.94 6.36 -1.82
N SER A 28 -24.86 7.22 -1.32
CA SER A 28 -25.75 8.02 -2.16
C SER A 28 -24.96 9.02 -3.02
N GLY A 29 -24.00 9.72 -2.43
CA GLY A 29 -23.17 10.69 -3.14
C GLY A 29 -22.46 10.07 -4.33
N MET A 30 -21.83 8.91 -4.12
CA MET A 30 -21.08 8.21 -5.18
C MET A 30 -22.00 7.49 -6.19
N LYS A 31 -23.05 6.79 -5.73
CA LYS A 31 -23.86 5.92 -6.61
C LYS A 31 -25.03 6.63 -7.27
N LEU A 32 -25.74 7.53 -6.56
CA LEU A 32 -26.89 8.23 -7.10
C LEU A 32 -26.53 9.54 -7.80
N PHE A 33 -25.57 10.29 -7.25
CA PHE A 33 -25.17 11.60 -7.79
C PHE A 33 -23.88 11.54 -8.61
N GLY A 34 -23.18 10.41 -8.69
CA GLY A 34 -21.92 10.28 -9.44
C GLY A 34 -20.80 11.18 -8.92
N ALA A 35 -20.92 11.69 -7.68
CA ALA A 35 -19.92 12.59 -7.11
C ALA A 35 -18.61 11.85 -6.81
N SER A 36 -17.49 12.54 -7.00
CA SER A 36 -16.19 11.99 -6.61
C SER A 36 -16.09 11.82 -5.09
N LEU A 37 -15.30 10.83 -4.63
CA LEU A 37 -15.12 10.56 -3.21
C LEU A 37 -14.66 11.80 -2.43
N ASN A 38 -13.79 12.63 -3.02
CA ASN A 38 -13.29 13.86 -2.38
C ASN A 38 -14.41 14.85 -2.07
N VAL A 39 -15.33 15.06 -3.00
CA VAL A 39 -16.51 15.91 -2.82
C VAL A 39 -17.42 15.34 -1.73
N VAL A 40 -17.66 14.05 -1.76
CA VAL A 40 -18.50 13.38 -0.76
C VAL A 40 -17.87 13.46 0.64
N MET A 41 -16.56 13.29 0.76
CA MET A 41 -15.85 13.45 2.04
C MET A 41 -15.95 14.88 2.59
N PHE A 42 -15.85 15.89 1.73
CA PHE A 42 -16.07 17.29 2.12
C PHE A 42 -17.51 17.53 2.62
N LEU A 43 -18.51 17.01 1.92
CA LEU A 43 -19.91 17.09 2.36
C LEU A 43 -20.14 16.33 3.67
N ASN A 44 -19.49 15.19 3.86
CA ASN A 44 -19.56 14.43 5.12
C ASN A 44 -18.91 15.20 6.29
N TRP A 45 -17.89 16.01 6.05
CA TRP A 45 -17.36 16.92 7.07
C TRP A 45 -18.40 17.94 7.53
N LEU A 46 -19.15 18.53 6.59
CA LEU A 46 -20.25 19.44 6.92
C LEU A 46 -21.40 18.72 7.65
N LEU A 47 -21.76 17.52 7.18
CA LEU A 47 -22.78 16.69 7.82
C LEU A 47 -22.36 16.31 9.26
N MET A 48 -21.11 15.91 9.46
CA MET A 48 -20.55 15.60 10.78
C MET A 48 -20.62 16.81 11.71
N THR A 49 -20.31 18.01 11.20
CA THR A 49 -20.40 19.27 11.96
C THR A 49 -21.85 19.52 12.40
N ALA A 50 -22.82 19.35 11.51
CA ALA A 50 -24.23 19.52 11.82
C ALA A 50 -24.71 18.50 12.86
N LEU A 51 -24.30 17.25 12.76
CA LEU A 51 -24.65 16.19 13.69
C LEU A 51 -23.91 16.32 15.04
N ALA A 52 -22.78 17.02 15.12
CA ALA A 52 -22.07 17.28 16.38
C ALA A 52 -22.68 18.46 17.18
N ALA A 53 -23.37 19.38 16.52
CA ALA A 53 -23.95 20.56 17.14
C ALA A 53 -24.93 20.28 18.31
N PRO A 54 -25.86 19.29 18.23
CA PRO A 54 -26.74 18.94 19.35
C PRO A 54 -26.02 18.42 20.59
N LEU A 55 -24.79 17.94 20.44
CA LEU A 55 -23.94 17.49 21.56
C LEU A 55 -23.17 18.65 22.21
N GLY A 56 -23.34 19.88 21.72
CA GLY A 56 -22.62 21.06 22.18
C GLY A 56 -21.19 21.18 21.63
N ILE A 57 -20.83 20.37 20.64
CA ILE A 57 -19.51 20.37 20.01
C ILE A 57 -19.51 21.46 18.93
N SER A 58 -18.64 22.46 19.09
CA SER A 58 -18.50 23.56 18.12
C SER A 58 -17.62 23.14 16.94
N TYR A 59 -17.79 23.82 15.79
CA TYR A 59 -16.94 23.63 14.61
C TYR A 59 -15.45 23.80 14.95
N ASN A 60 -15.09 24.85 15.70
CA ASN A 60 -13.70 25.09 16.08
C ASN A 60 -13.10 23.94 16.89
N HIS A 61 -13.92 23.25 17.71
CA HIS A 61 -13.45 22.08 18.46
C HIS A 61 -13.18 20.89 17.52
N LEU A 62 -14.07 20.65 16.55
CA LEU A 62 -13.87 19.60 15.55
C LEU A 62 -12.66 19.87 14.68
N GLU A 63 -12.48 21.12 14.22
CA GLU A 63 -11.34 21.55 13.43
C GLU A 63 -10.02 21.36 14.18
N LYS A 64 -9.97 21.78 15.44
CA LYS A 64 -8.79 21.58 16.30
C LYS A 64 -8.47 20.09 16.47
N LYS A 65 -9.48 19.26 16.72
CA LYS A 65 -9.30 17.80 16.84
C LYS A 65 -8.87 17.15 15.52
N ALA A 66 -9.40 17.60 14.41
CA ALA A 66 -8.94 17.15 13.08
C ALA A 66 -7.47 17.53 12.85
N ALA A 67 -7.08 18.77 13.15
CA ALA A 67 -5.70 19.22 13.03
C ALA A 67 -4.73 18.44 13.94
N GLU A 68 -5.12 18.16 15.18
CA GLU A 68 -4.34 17.31 16.09
C GLU A 68 -4.15 15.89 15.53
N ASN A 69 -5.18 15.30 14.94
CA ASN A 69 -5.11 13.97 14.33
C ASN A 69 -4.31 13.96 13.02
N LEU A 70 -4.31 15.04 12.23
CA LEU A 70 -3.52 15.16 11.01
C LEU A 70 -2.03 14.98 11.26
N SER A 71 -1.50 15.40 12.41
CA SER A 71 -0.09 15.21 12.75
C SER A 71 0.31 13.73 12.76
N GLY A 72 -0.58 12.84 13.19
CA GLY A 72 -0.36 11.39 13.14
C GLY A 72 -0.38 10.79 11.74
N ILE A 73 -1.05 11.46 10.78
CA ILE A 73 -1.19 10.99 9.40
C ILE A 73 -0.02 11.48 8.53
N LEU A 74 0.71 12.51 8.93
CA LEU A 74 1.80 13.09 8.13
C LEU A 74 2.85 12.06 7.72
N THR A 75 3.24 11.16 8.61
CA THR A 75 4.19 10.09 8.28
C THR A 75 3.69 9.22 7.14
N THR A 76 2.40 8.85 7.15
CA THR A 76 1.79 8.06 6.07
C THR A 76 1.76 8.83 4.76
N LEU A 77 1.46 10.14 4.79
CA LEU A 77 1.50 10.98 3.59
C LEU A 77 2.92 11.04 2.99
N PHE A 78 3.95 11.22 3.81
CA PHE A 78 5.34 11.19 3.33
C PHE A 78 5.71 9.85 2.69
N ILE A 79 5.23 8.73 3.24
CA ILE A 79 5.45 7.40 2.63
C ILE A 79 4.76 7.33 1.27
N ILE A 80 3.51 7.78 1.15
CA ILE A 80 2.77 7.78 -0.12
C ILE A 80 3.48 8.62 -1.18
N PHE A 81 3.95 9.83 -0.83
CA PHE A 81 4.75 10.66 -1.73
C PHE A 81 6.06 9.98 -2.14
N ALA A 82 6.75 9.36 -1.17
CA ALA A 82 7.98 8.64 -1.46
C ALA A 82 7.76 7.44 -2.40
N ILE A 83 6.63 6.72 -2.27
CA ILE A 83 6.24 5.63 -3.18
C ILE A 83 6.00 6.16 -4.60
N GLY A 84 5.33 7.32 -4.74
CA GLY A 84 5.12 7.95 -6.05
C GLY A 84 6.45 8.24 -6.76
N GLY A 85 7.38 8.89 -6.05
CA GLY A 85 8.72 9.17 -6.57
C GLY A 85 9.54 7.91 -6.86
N LEU A 86 9.44 6.89 -5.99
CA LEU A 86 10.09 5.60 -6.19
C LEU A 86 9.62 4.94 -7.50
N THR A 87 8.30 4.90 -7.72
CA THR A 87 7.72 4.24 -8.89
C THR A 87 8.23 4.87 -10.19
N GLY A 88 8.23 6.20 -10.29
CA GLY A 88 8.73 6.92 -11.46
C GLY A 88 10.22 6.66 -11.72
N THR A 89 11.03 6.76 -10.68
CA THR A 89 12.49 6.56 -10.79
C THR A 89 12.87 5.12 -11.05
N TRP A 90 12.12 4.14 -10.52
CA TRP A 90 12.34 2.72 -10.80
C TRP A 90 11.90 2.31 -12.21
N MET A 91 10.91 2.99 -12.77
CA MET A 91 10.59 2.83 -14.20
C MET A 91 11.75 3.37 -15.05
N ALA A 92 12.19 4.60 -14.81
CA ALA A 92 13.27 5.23 -15.55
C ALA A 92 14.62 4.47 -15.48
N SER A 93 14.92 3.88 -14.33
CA SER A 93 16.14 3.07 -14.12
C SER A 93 16.09 1.70 -14.77
N GLY A 94 14.93 1.24 -15.24
CA GLY A 94 14.73 -0.13 -15.72
C GLY A 94 14.58 -1.15 -14.58
N THR A 95 14.49 -0.72 -13.32
CA THR A 95 14.30 -1.61 -12.16
C THR A 95 12.96 -2.34 -12.24
N VAL A 96 11.84 -1.61 -12.39
CA VAL A 96 10.51 -2.23 -12.57
C VAL A 96 10.44 -3.04 -13.84
N PRO A 97 10.88 -2.56 -15.02
CA PRO A 97 10.96 -3.38 -16.23
C PRO A 97 11.74 -4.68 -16.06
N ALA A 98 12.89 -4.66 -15.38
CA ALA A 98 13.67 -5.88 -15.15
C ALA A 98 12.94 -6.88 -14.24
N ILE A 99 12.27 -6.39 -13.19
CA ILE A 99 11.46 -7.24 -12.31
C ILE A 99 10.29 -7.86 -13.07
N ILE A 100 9.63 -7.10 -13.94
CA ILE A 100 8.54 -7.63 -14.80
C ILE A 100 9.09 -8.70 -15.72
N TYR A 101 10.17 -8.40 -16.43
CA TYR A 101 10.79 -9.31 -17.39
C TYR A 101 11.18 -10.66 -16.76
N HIS A 102 11.93 -10.62 -15.66
CA HIS A 102 12.35 -11.83 -14.96
C HIS A 102 11.21 -12.49 -14.20
N GLY A 103 10.29 -11.71 -13.64
CA GLY A 103 9.14 -12.20 -12.90
C GLY A 103 8.18 -13.01 -13.78
N MET A 104 7.93 -12.58 -15.01
CA MET A 104 7.11 -13.33 -15.98
C MET A 104 7.73 -14.69 -16.36
N ASN A 105 9.05 -14.82 -16.31
CA ASN A 105 9.73 -16.09 -16.57
C ASN A 105 9.66 -17.07 -15.40
N ILE A 106 9.57 -16.57 -14.17
CA ILE A 106 9.63 -17.39 -12.94
C ILE A 106 8.24 -17.70 -12.42
N MET A 107 7.30 -16.76 -12.54
CA MET A 107 5.98 -16.86 -11.93
C MET A 107 4.93 -17.36 -12.93
N SER A 108 4.32 -18.49 -12.61
CA SER A 108 3.15 -18.96 -13.38
C SER A 108 1.90 -18.16 -12.98
N ALA A 109 1.11 -17.72 -13.96
CA ALA A 109 -0.15 -17.00 -13.74
C ALA A 109 -1.12 -17.75 -12.80
N LYS A 110 -1.10 -19.09 -12.87
CA LYS A 110 -1.91 -19.97 -12.02
C LYS A 110 -1.64 -19.78 -10.53
N PHE A 111 -0.37 -19.62 -10.15
CA PHE A 111 0.06 -19.49 -8.77
C PHE A 111 0.48 -18.06 -8.40
N PHE A 112 0.32 -17.12 -9.32
CA PHE A 112 0.78 -15.75 -9.13
C PHE A 112 0.15 -15.06 -7.91
N LEU A 113 -1.18 -15.09 -7.80
CA LEU A 113 -1.89 -14.43 -6.69
C LEU A 113 -1.52 -14.99 -5.31
N PRO A 114 -1.57 -16.32 -5.06
CA PRO A 114 -1.14 -16.86 -3.77
C PRO A 114 0.35 -16.64 -3.51
N THR A 115 1.21 -16.71 -4.53
CA THR A 115 2.64 -16.42 -4.38
C THR A 115 2.88 -14.94 -4.02
N SER A 116 2.16 -14.01 -4.65
CA SER A 116 2.23 -12.58 -4.33
C SER A 116 1.85 -12.29 -2.88
N LEU A 117 0.77 -12.92 -2.40
CA LEU A 117 0.34 -12.83 -1.02
C LEU A 117 1.41 -13.36 -0.05
N LEU A 118 1.97 -14.54 -0.32
CA LEU A 118 3.03 -15.14 0.51
C LEU A 118 4.31 -14.31 0.51
N LEU A 119 4.77 -13.84 -0.65
CA LEU A 119 5.97 -13.00 -0.75
C LEU A 119 5.82 -11.69 0.03
N CYS A 120 4.69 -10.99 -0.13
CA CYS A 120 4.43 -9.79 0.64
C CYS A 120 4.35 -10.08 2.15
N SER A 121 3.81 -11.23 2.55
CA SER A 121 3.78 -11.61 3.96
C SER A 121 5.18 -11.82 4.53
N VAL A 122 6.03 -12.56 3.83
CA VAL A 122 7.42 -12.85 4.28
C VAL A 122 8.23 -11.55 4.36
N VAL A 123 8.17 -10.71 3.34
CA VAL A 123 8.89 -9.42 3.33
C VAL A 123 8.39 -8.52 4.44
N SER A 124 7.07 -8.44 4.65
CA SER A 124 6.48 -7.59 5.68
C SER A 124 6.80 -8.07 7.10
N VAL A 125 6.82 -9.39 7.35
CA VAL A 125 7.30 -9.95 8.63
C VAL A 125 8.75 -9.57 8.87
N ALA A 126 9.60 -9.69 7.85
CA ALA A 126 11.04 -9.41 7.96
C ALA A 126 11.34 -7.91 8.15
N THR A 127 10.57 -7.03 7.52
CA THR A 127 10.80 -5.58 7.57
C THR A 127 9.99 -4.87 8.67
N GLY A 128 8.91 -5.47 9.13
CA GLY A 128 7.99 -4.89 10.12
C GLY A 128 7.17 -3.71 9.59
N THR A 129 6.96 -3.63 8.26
CA THR A 129 6.19 -2.54 7.66
C THR A 129 5.36 -3.01 6.47
N SER A 130 4.05 -2.77 6.53
CA SER A 130 3.14 -3.01 5.40
C SER A 130 3.35 -2.00 4.28
N TRP A 131 3.51 -0.73 4.61
CA TRP A 131 3.69 0.34 3.63
C TRP A 131 5.01 0.22 2.85
N GLY A 132 6.11 -0.07 3.54
CA GLY A 132 7.39 -0.32 2.89
C GLY A 132 7.35 -1.52 1.95
N THR A 133 6.68 -2.59 2.37
CA THR A 133 6.46 -3.80 1.53
C THR A 133 5.61 -3.48 0.30
N LEU A 134 4.52 -2.72 0.46
CA LEU A 134 3.65 -2.36 -0.67
C LEU A 134 4.34 -1.41 -1.64
N GLY A 135 5.10 -0.44 -1.12
CA GLY A 135 5.84 0.51 -1.96
C GLY A 135 6.97 -0.12 -2.77
N THR A 136 7.43 -1.31 -2.39
CA THR A 136 8.49 -2.04 -3.08
C THR A 136 7.94 -3.27 -3.82
N MET A 137 7.65 -4.33 -3.07
CA MET A 137 7.16 -5.59 -3.64
C MET A 137 5.78 -5.46 -4.27
N GLY A 138 4.88 -4.66 -3.68
CA GLY A 138 3.54 -4.43 -4.23
C GLY A 138 3.60 -3.81 -5.63
N VAL A 139 4.41 -2.77 -5.82
CA VAL A 139 4.60 -2.11 -7.12
C VAL A 139 5.17 -3.10 -8.15
N ALA A 140 6.19 -3.86 -7.77
CA ALA A 140 6.80 -4.86 -8.64
C ALA A 140 5.80 -5.95 -9.06
N LEU A 141 5.02 -6.48 -8.10
CA LEU A 141 4.02 -7.50 -8.37
C LEU A 141 2.88 -7.01 -9.26
N ILE A 142 2.44 -5.74 -9.10
CA ILE A 142 1.43 -5.16 -10.00
C ILE A 142 1.93 -5.16 -11.44
N GLY A 143 3.21 -4.83 -11.65
CA GLY A 143 3.83 -4.88 -12.97
C GLY A 143 3.89 -6.30 -13.56
N ILE A 144 4.34 -7.28 -12.77
CA ILE A 144 4.36 -8.70 -13.20
C ILE A 144 2.95 -9.20 -13.49
N GLY A 145 1.98 -8.90 -12.62
CA GLY A 145 0.58 -9.29 -12.80
C GLY A 145 -0.03 -8.73 -14.08
N ALA A 146 0.27 -7.46 -14.39
CA ALA A 146 -0.16 -6.84 -15.63
C ALA A 146 0.44 -7.56 -16.87
N GLY A 147 1.74 -7.90 -16.83
CA GLY A 147 2.40 -8.68 -17.87
C GLY A 147 1.85 -10.10 -18.03
N LEU A 148 1.32 -10.69 -16.96
CA LEU A 148 0.64 -11.98 -16.95
C LEU A 148 -0.87 -11.89 -17.28
N GLY A 149 -1.39 -10.70 -17.64
CA GLY A 149 -2.80 -10.48 -17.93
C GLY A 149 -3.73 -10.56 -16.71
N ILE A 150 -3.19 -10.44 -15.50
CA ILE A 150 -3.97 -10.49 -14.26
C ILE A 150 -4.45 -9.09 -13.89
N PRO A 151 -5.75 -8.89 -13.58
CA PRO A 151 -6.28 -7.59 -13.21
C PRO A 151 -5.52 -6.96 -12.03
N ALA A 152 -5.12 -5.69 -12.18
CA ALA A 152 -4.32 -4.97 -11.17
C ALA A 152 -4.98 -4.97 -9.78
N GLY A 153 -6.31 -4.86 -9.70
CA GLY A 153 -7.04 -4.92 -8.44
C GLY A 153 -6.90 -6.24 -7.69
N MET A 154 -6.80 -7.37 -8.39
CA MET A 154 -6.58 -8.69 -7.77
C MET A 154 -5.15 -8.82 -7.25
N THR A 155 -4.17 -8.37 -8.03
CA THR A 155 -2.77 -8.33 -7.62
C THR A 155 -2.56 -7.42 -6.41
N ALA A 156 -3.14 -6.22 -6.46
CA ALA A 156 -3.09 -5.28 -5.34
C ALA A 156 -3.75 -5.88 -4.08
N GLY A 157 -4.90 -6.52 -4.22
CA GLY A 157 -5.58 -7.20 -3.11
C GLY A 157 -4.71 -8.28 -2.48
N ALA A 158 -4.07 -9.14 -3.27
CA ALA A 158 -3.17 -10.17 -2.77
C ALA A 158 -1.95 -9.57 -2.04
N ALA A 159 -1.31 -8.56 -2.64
CA ALA A 159 -0.17 -7.87 -2.04
C ALA A 159 -0.54 -7.17 -0.72
N ILE A 160 -1.67 -6.46 -0.69
CA ILE A 160 -2.17 -5.78 0.52
C ILE A 160 -2.47 -6.78 1.63
N CYS A 161 -3.20 -7.85 1.34
CA CYS A 161 -3.51 -8.88 2.34
C CYS A 161 -2.24 -9.51 2.91
N GLY A 162 -1.25 -9.78 2.06
CA GLY A 162 0.03 -10.33 2.50
C GLY A 162 0.82 -9.35 3.36
N ALA A 163 0.96 -8.11 2.90
CA ALA A 163 1.72 -7.08 3.62
C ALA A 163 1.11 -6.76 4.99
N TRP A 164 -0.21 -6.66 5.09
CA TRP A 164 -0.89 -6.40 6.35
C TRP A 164 -0.82 -7.56 7.33
N PHE A 165 -0.96 -8.81 6.82
CA PHE A 165 -0.79 -9.97 7.66
C PHE A 165 0.63 -10.03 8.23
N GLY A 166 1.65 -9.86 7.38
CA GLY A 166 3.05 -9.88 7.81
C GLY A 166 3.37 -8.80 8.84
N ASP A 167 2.90 -7.58 8.62
CA ASP A 167 3.08 -6.46 9.54
C ASP A 167 2.47 -6.77 10.92
N LYS A 168 1.24 -7.28 10.96
CA LYS A 168 0.55 -7.63 12.22
C LYS A 168 1.26 -8.66 13.08
N ILE A 169 1.91 -9.64 12.46
CA ILE A 169 2.59 -10.73 13.19
C ILE A 169 4.09 -10.49 13.37
N SER A 170 4.61 -9.41 12.78
CA SER A 170 6.02 -9.06 12.90
C SER A 170 6.34 -8.50 14.29
N PRO A 171 7.35 -9.06 14.98
CA PRO A 171 7.86 -8.45 16.21
C PRO A 171 8.60 -7.13 15.95
N LEU A 172 8.87 -6.81 14.69
CA LEU A 172 9.57 -5.59 14.26
C LEU A 172 8.59 -4.45 13.94
N SER A 173 7.29 -4.74 13.84
CA SER A 173 6.26 -3.77 13.48
C SER A 173 6.03 -2.75 14.61
N ASP A 174 6.08 -1.47 14.25
CA ASP A 174 5.79 -0.38 15.18
C ASP A 174 4.36 -0.48 15.71
N THR A 175 3.39 -0.80 14.86
CA THR A 175 1.98 -0.90 15.24
C THR A 175 1.73 -2.04 16.21
N THR A 176 2.36 -3.19 16.00
CA THR A 176 2.25 -4.37 16.88
C THR A 176 2.89 -4.10 18.24
N ASN A 177 4.08 -3.50 18.26
CA ASN A 177 4.78 -3.13 19.48
C ASN A 177 4.00 -2.07 20.26
N PHE A 178 3.50 -1.02 19.58
CA PHE A 178 2.73 0.05 20.19
C PHE A 178 1.43 -0.47 20.82
N THR A 179 0.70 -1.34 20.12
CA THR A 179 -0.53 -1.94 20.65
C THR A 179 -0.25 -2.79 21.89
N ALA A 180 0.78 -3.64 21.85
CA ALA A 180 1.18 -4.45 23.00
C ALA A 180 1.52 -3.59 24.23
N ALA A 181 2.25 -2.48 24.00
CA ALA A 181 2.62 -1.54 25.06
C ALA A 181 1.39 -0.85 25.69
N ILE A 182 0.43 -0.38 24.87
CA ILE A 182 -0.79 0.28 25.38
C ILE A 182 -1.63 -0.65 26.24
N VAL A 183 -1.80 -1.92 25.84
CA VAL A 183 -2.61 -2.89 26.57
C VAL A 183 -1.85 -3.55 27.72
N GLY A 184 -0.56 -3.21 27.91
CA GLY A 184 0.28 -3.78 28.97
C GLY A 184 0.56 -5.28 28.82
N ALA A 185 0.47 -5.83 27.60
CA ALA A 185 0.70 -7.25 27.31
C ALA A 185 2.13 -7.49 26.82
N PRO A 186 2.76 -8.63 27.16
CA PRO A 186 4.02 -9.03 26.52
C PRO A 186 3.83 -9.18 25.02
N LEU A 187 4.76 -8.64 24.23
CA LEU A 187 4.70 -8.64 22.76
C LEU A 187 4.47 -10.05 22.17
N SER A 188 5.19 -11.03 22.67
CA SER A 188 5.04 -12.43 22.23
C SER A 188 3.65 -12.99 22.46
N THR A 189 3.04 -12.66 23.61
CA THR A 189 1.67 -13.07 23.95
C THR A 189 0.67 -12.35 23.02
N HIS A 190 0.87 -11.06 22.78
CA HIS A 190 0.03 -10.28 21.87
C HIS A 190 0.05 -10.87 20.45
N ILE A 191 1.23 -11.12 19.88
CA ILE A 191 1.37 -11.73 18.54
C ILE A 191 0.70 -13.12 18.50
N LYS A 192 0.90 -13.94 19.52
CA LYS A 192 0.27 -15.27 19.61
C LYS A 192 -1.26 -15.16 19.61
N HIS A 193 -1.83 -14.22 20.36
CA HIS A 193 -3.28 -13.97 20.33
C HIS A 193 -3.78 -13.48 19.00
N MET A 194 -3.05 -12.58 18.34
CA MET A 194 -3.40 -12.13 16.99
C MET A 194 -3.45 -13.26 15.96
N MET A 195 -2.63 -14.30 16.12
CA MET A 195 -2.65 -15.48 15.25
C MET A 195 -3.96 -16.27 15.31
N TYR A 196 -4.69 -16.26 16.45
CA TYR A 196 -6.00 -16.93 16.54
C TYR A 196 -7.07 -16.26 15.66
N THR A 197 -6.98 -14.97 15.41
CA THR A 197 -7.91 -14.23 14.54
C THR A 197 -7.36 -14.06 13.12
N SER A 198 -6.11 -13.66 13.00
CA SER A 198 -5.50 -13.36 11.71
C SER A 198 -5.09 -14.63 10.94
N GLY A 199 -4.71 -15.69 11.64
CA GLY A 199 -4.30 -16.97 11.02
C GLY A 199 -5.43 -17.62 10.21
N PRO A 200 -6.60 -17.87 10.79
CA PRO A 200 -7.75 -18.41 10.04
C PRO A 200 -8.17 -17.51 8.88
N SER A 201 -8.23 -16.19 9.09
CA SER A 201 -8.57 -15.23 8.03
C SER A 201 -7.54 -15.28 6.88
N TYR A 202 -6.26 -15.39 7.22
CA TYR A 202 -5.19 -15.53 6.23
C TYR A 202 -5.28 -16.83 5.44
N ALA A 203 -5.58 -17.95 6.11
CA ALA A 203 -5.76 -19.25 5.45
C ALA A 203 -6.93 -19.20 4.45
N VAL A 204 -8.07 -18.60 4.84
CA VAL A 204 -9.20 -18.39 3.94
C VAL A 204 -8.81 -17.49 2.77
N THR A 205 -8.10 -16.40 3.03
CA THR A 205 -7.64 -15.46 2.00
C THR A 205 -6.69 -16.15 1.02
N LEU A 206 -5.74 -16.96 1.52
CA LEU A 206 -4.82 -17.73 0.68
C LEU A 206 -5.58 -18.74 -0.20
N ALA A 207 -6.58 -19.43 0.36
CA ALA A 207 -7.43 -20.36 -0.40
C ALA A 207 -8.22 -19.61 -1.48
N LEU A 208 -8.82 -18.46 -1.17
CA LEU A 208 -9.56 -17.64 -2.12
C LEU A 208 -8.67 -17.17 -3.28
N PHE A 209 -7.49 -16.62 -3.00
CA PHE A 209 -6.56 -16.19 -4.06
C PHE A 209 -6.00 -17.37 -4.85
N SER A 210 -5.86 -18.55 -4.24
CA SER A 210 -5.49 -19.78 -4.97
C SER A 210 -6.59 -20.18 -5.95
N VAL A 211 -7.86 -20.20 -5.52
CA VAL A 211 -9.01 -20.50 -6.38
C VAL A 211 -9.15 -19.46 -7.51
N LEU A 212 -9.00 -18.15 -7.18
CA LEU A 212 -9.04 -17.08 -8.18
C LEU A 212 -7.93 -17.24 -9.22
N GLY A 213 -6.69 -17.54 -8.79
CA GLY A 213 -5.58 -17.78 -9.70
C GLY A 213 -5.84 -18.96 -10.66
N LEU A 214 -6.41 -20.05 -10.14
CA LEU A 214 -6.82 -21.20 -10.95
C LEU A 214 -7.88 -20.83 -12.00
N ARG A 215 -8.90 -20.06 -11.62
CA ARG A 215 -9.97 -19.63 -12.52
C ARG A 215 -9.47 -18.71 -13.61
N ILE A 216 -8.62 -17.74 -13.27
CA ILE A 216 -8.02 -16.82 -14.24
C ILE A 216 -7.18 -17.59 -15.25
N SER A 217 -6.36 -18.54 -14.80
CA SER A 217 -5.53 -19.36 -15.68
C SER A 217 -6.34 -20.23 -16.64
N GLN A 218 -7.58 -20.60 -16.30
CA GLN A 218 -8.45 -21.36 -17.17
C GLN A 218 -9.24 -20.49 -18.15
N SER A 219 -9.59 -19.26 -17.76
CA SER A 219 -10.38 -18.34 -18.58
C SER A 219 -9.54 -17.47 -19.52
N SER A 220 -8.30 -17.21 -19.16
CA SER A 220 -7.34 -16.54 -20.03
C SER A 220 -6.63 -17.61 -20.85
N VAL A 221 -6.85 -17.64 -22.16
CA VAL A 221 -5.82 -18.09 -23.09
C VAL A 221 -4.69 -17.09 -22.86
N LEU A 222 -3.78 -17.42 -21.94
CA LEU A 222 -2.56 -16.64 -21.73
C LEU A 222 -1.85 -16.65 -23.07
N ASP A 223 -1.99 -15.56 -23.79
CA ASP A 223 -1.45 -15.45 -25.12
C ASP A 223 0.07 -15.39 -24.94
N ALA A 224 0.72 -16.54 -25.16
CA ALA A 224 2.18 -16.64 -25.07
C ALA A 224 2.83 -15.57 -25.96
N SER A 225 2.14 -15.16 -27.02
CA SER A 225 2.56 -14.07 -27.90
C SER A 225 2.54 -12.71 -27.20
N LEU A 226 1.57 -12.46 -26.32
CA LEU A 226 1.51 -11.21 -25.54
C LEU A 226 2.64 -11.14 -24.51
N ILE A 227 2.93 -12.24 -23.81
CA ILE A 227 4.04 -12.32 -22.87
C ILE A 227 5.35 -12.08 -23.61
N GLN A 228 5.56 -12.76 -24.74
CA GLN A 228 6.77 -12.60 -25.54
C GLN A 228 6.90 -11.19 -26.10
N ALA A 229 5.83 -10.61 -26.64
CA ALA A 229 5.83 -9.23 -27.15
C ALA A 229 6.16 -8.22 -26.04
N THR A 230 5.62 -8.42 -24.82
CA THR A 230 5.93 -7.58 -23.67
C THR A 230 7.40 -7.69 -23.28
N GLN A 231 7.95 -8.91 -23.25
CA GLN A 231 9.36 -9.14 -22.93
C GLN A 231 10.30 -8.54 -23.99
N GLU A 232 9.99 -8.70 -25.26
CA GLU A 232 10.75 -8.10 -26.36
C GLU A 232 10.70 -6.56 -26.29
N GLY A 233 9.53 -5.99 -26.01
CA GLY A 233 9.36 -4.55 -25.80
C GLY A 233 10.22 -4.02 -24.66
N ILE A 234 10.24 -4.72 -23.53
CA ILE A 234 11.08 -4.35 -22.37
C ILE A 234 12.58 -4.48 -22.72
N ALA A 235 12.98 -5.59 -23.33
CA ALA A 235 14.38 -5.87 -23.66
C ALA A 235 14.94 -4.92 -24.73
N SER A 236 14.08 -4.43 -25.65
CA SER A 236 14.48 -3.43 -26.65
C SER A 236 14.63 -2.01 -26.09
N THR A 237 13.90 -1.70 -25.02
CA THR A 237 13.85 -0.34 -24.44
C THR A 237 14.85 -0.15 -23.30
N PHE A 238 15.06 -1.19 -22.49
CA PHE A 238 15.86 -1.11 -21.25
C PHE A 238 17.05 -2.07 -21.26
N LYS A 239 18.16 -1.61 -20.68
CA LYS A 239 19.31 -2.47 -20.37
C LYS A 239 18.99 -3.23 -19.08
N LEU A 240 18.81 -4.56 -19.15
CA LEU A 240 18.34 -5.41 -18.04
C LEU A 240 19.48 -6.08 -17.23
N GLY A 241 20.64 -5.45 -17.14
CA GLY A 241 21.78 -6.01 -16.39
C GLY A 241 21.65 -5.82 -14.87
N LEU A 242 22.61 -6.39 -14.12
CA LEU A 242 22.62 -6.35 -12.65
C LEU A 242 22.45 -4.96 -12.02
N PRO A 243 22.97 -3.85 -12.60
CA PRO A 243 22.84 -2.52 -11.97
C PRO A 243 21.39 -2.08 -11.75
N VAL A 244 20.44 -2.56 -12.56
CA VAL A 244 19.02 -2.17 -12.40
C VAL A 244 18.38 -2.76 -11.14
N LEU A 245 18.98 -3.77 -10.52
CA LEU A 245 18.51 -4.34 -9.26
C LEU A 245 19.04 -3.59 -8.03
N PHE A 246 20.03 -2.71 -8.21
CA PHE A 246 20.65 -1.98 -7.09
C PHE A 246 19.64 -1.13 -6.30
N PRO A 247 18.70 -0.38 -6.91
CA PRO A 247 17.73 0.41 -6.18
C PRO A 247 16.84 -0.42 -5.25
N ILE A 248 16.37 -1.60 -5.68
CA ILE A 248 15.56 -2.46 -4.82
C ILE A 248 16.38 -3.07 -3.68
N ILE A 249 17.63 -3.46 -3.95
CA ILE A 249 18.55 -3.99 -2.92
C ILE A 249 18.78 -2.95 -1.82
N VAL A 250 19.02 -1.69 -2.19
CA VAL A 250 19.21 -0.58 -1.22
C VAL A 250 17.98 -0.42 -0.33
N VAL A 251 16.78 -0.40 -0.91
CA VAL A 251 15.54 -0.27 -0.12
C VAL A 251 15.37 -1.45 0.82
N LEU A 252 15.49 -2.68 0.33
CA LEU A 252 15.33 -3.89 1.15
C LEU A 252 16.36 -3.93 2.29
N VAL A 253 17.62 -3.62 2.02
CA VAL A 253 18.67 -3.58 3.06
C VAL A 253 18.33 -2.54 4.12
N LEU A 254 17.94 -1.32 3.75
CA LEU A 254 17.58 -0.28 4.70
C LEU A 254 16.36 -0.66 5.56
N LEU A 255 15.35 -1.29 4.96
CA LEU A 255 14.18 -1.78 5.69
C LEU A 255 14.55 -2.91 6.66
N LEU A 256 15.37 -3.86 6.23
CA LEU A 256 15.89 -4.93 7.11
C LEU A 256 16.78 -4.40 8.24
N MET A 257 17.50 -3.29 8.00
CA MET A 257 18.24 -2.55 9.04
C MET A 257 17.32 -1.69 9.94
N ARG A 258 16.00 -1.81 9.82
CA ARG A 258 15.00 -1.04 10.60
C ARG A 258 15.13 0.48 10.45
N LYS A 259 15.59 0.97 9.31
CA LYS A 259 15.55 2.40 9.02
C LYS A 259 14.15 2.86 8.70
N ASN A 260 13.89 4.14 8.90
CA ASN A 260 12.57 4.73 8.61
C ASN A 260 12.15 4.40 7.16
N PRO A 261 10.93 3.87 6.93
CA PRO A 261 10.46 3.48 5.59
C PRO A 261 10.53 4.62 4.58
N THR A 262 10.18 5.85 4.97
CA THR A 262 10.26 7.01 4.09
C THR A 262 11.70 7.24 3.61
N MET A 263 12.69 7.16 4.52
CA MET A 263 14.10 7.30 4.16
C MET A 263 14.58 6.17 3.23
N ALA A 264 14.14 4.94 3.48
CA ALA A 264 14.48 3.80 2.63
C ALA A 264 13.95 3.99 1.21
N LEU A 265 12.68 4.40 1.07
CA LEU A 265 12.05 4.66 -0.23
C LEU A 265 12.71 5.83 -0.98
N LEU A 266 13.03 6.94 -0.28
CA LEU A 266 13.77 8.06 -0.87
C LEU A 266 15.18 7.67 -1.31
N ALA A 267 15.89 6.87 -0.53
CA ALA A 267 17.20 6.33 -0.93
C ALA A 267 17.07 5.44 -2.17
N GLY A 268 16.02 4.61 -2.24
CA GLY A 268 15.69 3.82 -3.43
C GLY A 268 15.38 4.69 -4.66
N SER A 269 14.69 5.81 -4.47
CA SER A 269 14.43 6.77 -5.55
C SER A 269 15.71 7.42 -6.05
N LEU A 270 16.59 7.88 -5.14
CA LEU A 270 17.87 8.47 -5.50
C LEU A 270 18.79 7.49 -6.23
N THR A 271 18.89 6.26 -5.74
CA THR A 271 19.65 5.21 -6.43
C THR A 271 19.04 4.84 -7.78
N GLY A 272 17.71 4.89 -7.92
CA GLY A 272 17.01 4.76 -9.19
C GLY A 272 17.42 5.85 -10.18
N ILE A 273 17.46 7.13 -9.76
CA ILE A 273 17.93 8.25 -10.58
C ILE A 273 19.38 8.01 -11.05
N LEU A 274 20.28 7.62 -10.14
CA LEU A 274 21.67 7.35 -10.50
C LEU A 274 21.78 6.23 -11.55
N VAL A 275 21.05 5.14 -11.39
CA VAL A 275 21.01 4.03 -12.37
C VAL A 275 20.42 4.50 -13.69
N ALA A 276 19.35 5.32 -13.67
CA ALA A 276 18.76 5.89 -14.89
C ALA A 276 19.78 6.74 -15.68
N ILE A 277 20.54 7.58 -14.99
CA ILE A 277 21.53 8.46 -15.64
C ILE A 277 22.75 7.66 -16.12
N PHE A 278 23.39 6.91 -15.23
CA PHE A 278 24.71 6.33 -15.51
C PHE A 278 24.64 5.00 -16.27
N TYR A 279 23.58 4.23 -16.07
CA TYR A 279 23.45 2.90 -16.70
C TYR A 279 22.49 2.91 -17.90
N GLN A 280 21.31 3.50 -17.76
CA GLN A 280 20.37 3.60 -18.89
C GLN A 280 20.75 4.70 -19.89
N GLY A 281 21.48 5.73 -19.44
CA GLY A 281 21.87 6.87 -20.29
C GLY A 281 20.79 7.93 -20.40
N SER A 282 19.84 7.96 -19.47
CA SER A 282 18.76 8.96 -19.44
C SER A 282 19.32 10.36 -19.16
N PRO A 283 18.80 11.44 -19.81
CA PRO A 283 19.16 12.80 -19.46
C PRO A 283 18.88 13.08 -17.99
N SER A 284 19.82 13.76 -17.31
CA SER A 284 19.70 14.02 -15.87
C SER A 284 18.41 14.75 -15.51
N ALA A 285 17.99 15.76 -16.29
CA ALA A 285 16.74 16.47 -16.08
C ALA A 285 15.52 15.53 -16.16
N ALA A 286 15.49 14.62 -17.11
CA ALA A 286 14.40 13.63 -17.25
C ALA A 286 14.37 12.69 -16.05
N ALA A 287 15.52 12.15 -15.63
CA ALA A 287 15.63 11.23 -14.50
C ALA A 287 15.17 11.89 -13.18
N PHE A 288 15.51 13.17 -12.93
CA PHE A 288 15.02 13.90 -11.77
C PHE A 288 13.52 14.24 -11.87
N ASN A 289 13.02 14.58 -13.05
CA ASN A 289 11.61 14.87 -13.24
C ASN A 289 10.70 13.66 -13.01
N CYS A 290 11.22 12.43 -13.18
CA CYS A 290 10.48 11.22 -12.85
C CYS A 290 10.09 11.08 -11.37
N LEU A 291 10.78 11.79 -10.47
CA LEU A 291 10.41 11.87 -9.05
C LEU A 291 9.02 12.50 -8.83
N TYR A 292 8.64 13.45 -9.68
CA TYR A 292 7.42 14.22 -9.54
C TYR A 292 6.36 13.87 -10.59
N ASN A 293 6.76 13.79 -11.85
CA ASN A 293 5.84 13.59 -12.96
C ASN A 293 5.55 12.11 -13.26
N GLY A 294 6.30 11.16 -12.66
CA GLY A 294 6.34 9.78 -13.06
C GLY A 294 7.20 9.58 -14.32
N PHE A 295 7.13 8.36 -14.88
CA PHE A 295 7.87 7.98 -16.11
C PHE A 295 6.94 7.93 -17.30
#